data_eed5c735c42676fd590263441b774104
#
_entry.id   eed5c735c42676fd590263441b774104
#
_cell.length_a   1.000
_cell.length_b   1.000
_cell.length_c   1.000
_cell.angle_alpha   90.00
_cell.angle_beta   90.00
_cell.angle_gamma   90.00
#
_symmetry.space_group_name_H-M   'P 1'
#
loop_
_entity.id
_entity.type
_entity.pdbx_description
1 polymer ?
#
loop_
_entity_poly.entity_id
_entity_poly.type
_entity_poly.pdbx_seq_one_letter_code
_entity_poly.pdbx_strand_id
1 'polypeptide(L)'
;MVRGVARQRLPRTGPASRAPGPAEKPCRKRKPRTEFALKEIMSSGGAEDDIPQAERKTVTDFCYLLDKSKQLFNGLRDLPQYGQKQWQSYFGRTFDVYTKLWKFQQQHRLRTSETSYLNEAFSFYSAIRQRSYYSQVNKEDRPELVVKKLRYYARFIVVCLLLNKMDVVKDLVKELSDEIEDYTHRFNTEDQVEWNLVLQEVAAFIEADPVMVLNDDNTIVITSNRLSETGAPLLEQGMIVGQLALADALIIGNCNNQVKFSELTIDMFRMLQALEREPMNLASQMNKPGMQESTEKPARRENPHKYLLYKPTFSQLYTFLAASFKELPANSVLLIYLSATGVFPSGRSDSEGPYDFGGVLTNSNRDIINGDAIHKRNQSYKEMHCLHPGDLYPFTRKPLFIIVDSSNSVAYKNFTNLFGQPLVCLLSPTAYPKALQDQSQRGSLFTLFLNNPLMAFLFVSGLSSMRRGLWEKCQDYLRKINRDIAQLLTHSRSIDQSFLQFFGDEFLRLLLTRFIFCSATMRMHKIFRQETRNYPESYPQLPRDETVENPHLQKHILELASILDVRNVFLENTLDDY
;
A
#
# COMPACT_ATOMS: atom_id res chain seq x y z
N MET A 1 -12.56 -13.13 -19.30
CA MET A 1 -12.74 -13.35 -20.76
C MET A 1 -12.11 -14.62 -21.31
N VAL A 2 -11.21 -15.30 -20.65
CA VAL A 2 -10.51 -16.48 -21.22
C VAL A 2 -11.25 -17.81 -21.03
N ARG A 3 -12.28 -17.91 -20.19
CA ARG A 3 -13.02 -19.17 -19.94
C ARG A 3 -14.35 -19.35 -20.71
N GLY A 4 -14.69 -18.45 -21.61
CA GLY A 4 -15.99 -18.47 -22.31
C GLY A 4 -15.98 -18.96 -23.76
N VAL A 5 -14.84 -19.31 -24.33
CA VAL A 5 -14.71 -19.52 -25.80
C VAL A 5 -14.52 -20.98 -26.22
N ALA A 6 -14.48 -21.94 -25.33
CA ALA A 6 -14.29 -23.34 -25.68
C ALA A 6 -15.50 -24.21 -25.29
N ARG A 7 -16.67 -23.99 -25.92
CA ARG A 7 -17.71 -25.01 -26.05
C ARG A 7 -18.35 -24.95 -27.42
N GLN A 8 -17.91 -25.87 -28.27
CA GLN A 8 -18.58 -26.27 -29.51
C GLN A 8 -19.97 -26.81 -29.18
N ARG A 9 -20.97 -26.40 -29.96
CA ARG A 9 -22.35 -26.89 -29.89
C ARG A 9 -22.52 -28.04 -30.89
N LEU A 10 -23.09 -29.13 -30.42
CA LEU A 10 -23.75 -30.18 -31.23
C LEU A 10 -25.26 -29.92 -31.29
N PRO A 11 -26.00 -30.45 -32.33
CA PRO A 11 -27.27 -29.90 -32.78
C PRO A 11 -28.51 -30.40 -32.04
N ARG A 12 -29.54 -29.59 -32.15
CA ARG A 12 -30.88 -29.70 -31.51
C ARG A 12 -31.78 -30.72 -32.19
N THR A 13 -32.57 -31.44 -31.39
CA THR A 13 -33.87 -31.99 -31.76
C THR A 13 -34.97 -31.25 -30.97
N GLY A 14 -36.09 -30.98 -31.61
CA GLY A 14 -37.17 -30.06 -31.24
C GLY A 14 -38.20 -30.63 -30.25
N PRO A 15 -39.46 -30.15 -30.19
CA PRO A 15 -39.91 -29.36 -29.03
C PRO A 15 -40.98 -30.05 -28.17
N ALA A 16 -41.09 -29.63 -26.88
CA ALA A 16 -42.28 -29.91 -26.08
C ALA A 16 -42.65 -28.67 -25.23
N SER A 17 -43.87 -28.23 -25.43
CA SER A 17 -44.56 -27.14 -24.75
C SER A 17 -44.79 -27.45 -23.26
N ARG A 18 -44.48 -26.47 -22.38
CA ARG A 18 -45.06 -26.40 -21.02
C ARG A 18 -45.28 -24.93 -20.58
N ALA A 19 -46.36 -24.73 -19.89
CA ALA A 19 -47.00 -23.51 -19.45
C ALA A 19 -46.13 -22.63 -18.51
N PRO A 20 -46.44 -21.31 -18.35
CA PRO A 20 -45.65 -20.36 -17.58
C PRO A 20 -45.82 -20.52 -16.07
N GLY A 21 -44.69 -20.65 -15.35
CA GLY A 21 -44.60 -20.53 -13.90
C GLY A 21 -44.48 -19.06 -13.46
N PRO A 22 -44.71 -18.75 -12.18
CA PRO A 22 -44.87 -17.37 -11.70
C PRO A 22 -43.58 -16.53 -11.77
N ALA A 23 -43.78 -15.25 -12.10
CA ALA A 23 -42.77 -14.25 -12.31
C ALA A 23 -41.80 -14.11 -11.11
N GLU A 24 -40.53 -14.37 -11.33
CA GLU A 24 -39.45 -13.99 -10.43
C GLU A 24 -39.34 -12.47 -10.32
N LYS A 25 -39.37 -11.96 -9.10
CA LYS A 25 -39.12 -10.56 -8.80
C LYS A 25 -37.70 -10.19 -9.22
N PRO A 26 -37.48 -9.05 -9.89
CA PRO A 26 -36.14 -8.65 -10.32
C PRO A 26 -35.23 -8.46 -9.11
N CYS A 27 -34.10 -9.16 -9.15
CA CYS A 27 -33.02 -9.04 -8.17
C CYS A 27 -32.59 -7.56 -8.11
N ARG A 28 -32.79 -6.90 -6.99
CA ARG A 28 -32.33 -5.53 -6.75
C ARG A 28 -30.81 -5.49 -6.92
N LYS A 29 -30.35 -4.91 -8.03
CA LYS A 29 -28.93 -4.57 -8.23
C LYS A 29 -28.49 -3.70 -7.06
N ARG A 30 -27.61 -4.20 -6.19
CA ARG A 30 -26.94 -3.38 -5.16
C ARG A 30 -26.18 -2.29 -5.89
N LYS A 31 -26.52 -1.05 -5.63
CA LYS A 31 -25.74 0.12 -6.11
C LYS A 31 -24.33 0.06 -5.52
N PRO A 32 -23.31 0.46 -6.27
CA PRO A 32 -21.93 0.48 -5.75
C PRO A 32 -21.85 1.41 -4.53
N ARG A 33 -21.16 0.94 -3.50
CA ARG A 33 -20.98 1.61 -2.19
C ARG A 33 -20.52 3.07 -2.28
N THR A 34 -19.72 3.39 -3.30
CA THR A 34 -19.17 4.75 -3.53
C THR A 34 -20.21 5.80 -3.89
N GLU A 35 -21.31 5.42 -4.56
CA GLU A 35 -22.37 6.38 -4.94
C GLU A 35 -23.24 6.80 -3.73
N PHE A 36 -23.34 5.91 -2.73
CA PHE A 36 -24.07 6.19 -1.49
C PHE A 36 -23.30 7.15 -0.57
N ALA A 37 -22.00 6.96 -0.42
CA ALA A 37 -21.16 7.75 0.48
C ALA A 37 -21.13 9.24 0.11
N LEU A 38 -20.96 9.53 -1.17
CA LEU A 38 -20.90 10.94 -1.63
C LEU A 38 -22.25 11.65 -1.58
N LYS A 39 -23.35 10.95 -1.89
CA LYS A 39 -24.69 11.54 -1.78
C LYS A 39 -25.09 11.82 -0.32
N GLU A 40 -24.66 10.98 0.63
CA GLU A 40 -24.96 11.21 2.05
C GLU A 40 -24.06 12.29 2.67
N ILE A 41 -22.79 12.42 2.26
CA ILE A 41 -21.91 13.52 2.67
C ILE A 41 -22.51 14.86 2.21
N MET A 42 -23.15 14.89 1.05
CA MET A 42 -23.81 16.10 0.51
C MET A 42 -25.18 16.39 1.12
N SER A 43 -25.78 15.47 1.89
CA SER A 43 -27.11 15.63 2.47
C SER A 43 -27.15 15.86 4.00
N SER A 44 -26.03 15.70 4.71
CA SER A 44 -25.95 15.95 6.16
C SER A 44 -25.40 17.36 6.42
N GLY A 45 -26.30 18.33 6.47
CA GLY A 45 -25.98 19.73 6.77
C GLY A 45 -25.52 19.92 8.23
N GLY A 46 -24.21 19.86 8.49
CA GLY A 46 -23.67 20.11 9.81
C GLY A 46 -22.16 20.29 9.91
N ALA A 47 -21.41 19.86 8.88
CA ALA A 47 -19.94 20.02 8.82
C ALA A 47 -19.47 20.49 7.43
N GLU A 48 -20.36 21.07 6.66
CA GLU A 48 -20.15 21.33 5.24
C GLU A 48 -19.43 22.63 4.92
N ASP A 49 -19.39 23.57 5.84
CA ASP A 49 -18.94 24.94 5.53
C ASP A 49 -17.41 25.11 5.47
N ASP A 50 -16.62 24.18 6.02
CA ASP A 50 -15.17 24.30 6.10
C ASP A 50 -14.36 23.70 4.93
N ILE A 51 -15.00 22.94 4.02
CA ILE A 51 -14.29 22.36 2.86
C ILE A 51 -14.49 23.22 1.63
N PRO A 52 -13.42 23.74 0.98
CA PRO A 52 -13.53 24.55 -0.23
C PRO A 52 -14.35 23.85 -1.33
N GLN A 53 -15.30 24.57 -1.92
CA GLN A 53 -16.20 24.02 -2.97
C GLN A 53 -15.44 23.39 -4.15
N ALA A 54 -14.25 23.91 -4.47
CA ALA A 54 -13.37 23.35 -5.51
C ALA A 54 -12.87 21.94 -5.19
N GLU A 55 -12.61 21.62 -3.92
CA GLU A 55 -12.11 20.30 -3.51
C GLU A 55 -13.23 19.27 -3.45
N ARG A 56 -14.43 19.65 -3.00
CA ARG A 56 -15.63 18.80 -3.10
C ARG A 56 -15.88 18.41 -4.55
N LYS A 57 -15.79 19.37 -5.48
CA LYS A 57 -15.92 19.13 -6.91
C LYS A 57 -14.86 18.14 -7.42
N THR A 58 -13.61 18.28 -6.98
CA THR A 58 -12.52 17.38 -7.38
C THR A 58 -12.80 15.92 -7.01
N VAL A 59 -13.26 15.65 -5.78
CA VAL A 59 -13.61 14.28 -5.34
C VAL A 59 -14.82 13.75 -6.12
N THR A 60 -15.84 14.57 -6.32
CA THR A 60 -17.04 14.21 -7.09
C THR A 60 -16.69 13.86 -8.55
N ASP A 61 -15.86 14.67 -9.20
CA ASP A 61 -15.40 14.45 -10.57
C ASP A 61 -14.52 13.20 -10.69
N PHE A 62 -13.70 12.92 -9.68
CA PHE A 62 -12.92 11.69 -9.62
C PHE A 62 -13.80 10.44 -9.56
N CYS A 63 -14.76 10.40 -8.65
CA CYS A 63 -15.70 9.28 -8.52
C CYS A 63 -16.53 9.10 -9.78
N TYR A 64 -17.00 10.18 -10.39
CA TYR A 64 -17.71 10.13 -11.67
C TYR A 64 -16.87 9.51 -12.79
N LEU A 65 -15.60 9.92 -12.92
CA LEU A 65 -14.70 9.36 -13.93
C LEU A 65 -14.40 7.88 -13.67
N LEU A 66 -14.24 7.51 -12.42
CA LEU A 66 -13.98 6.13 -11.99
C LEU A 66 -15.18 5.22 -12.33
N ASP A 67 -16.40 5.62 -11.96
CA ASP A 67 -17.63 4.86 -12.25
C ASP A 67 -17.88 4.75 -13.75
N LYS A 68 -17.65 5.83 -14.49
CA LYS A 68 -17.81 5.85 -15.95
C LYS A 68 -16.78 4.93 -16.63
N SER A 69 -15.53 4.91 -16.17
CA SER A 69 -14.52 4.00 -16.69
C SER A 69 -14.93 2.55 -16.47
N LYS A 70 -15.45 2.23 -15.27
CA LYS A 70 -15.97 0.91 -14.91
C LYS A 70 -17.16 0.47 -15.77
N GLN A 71 -18.14 1.37 -15.99
CA GLN A 71 -19.29 1.09 -16.85
C GLN A 71 -18.88 0.78 -18.28
N LEU A 72 -17.96 1.56 -18.85
CA LEU A 72 -17.45 1.34 -20.19
C LEU A 72 -16.64 0.05 -20.29
N PHE A 73 -15.85 -0.27 -19.28
CA PHE A 73 -15.10 -1.53 -19.23
C PHE A 73 -16.05 -2.76 -19.19
N ASN A 74 -17.08 -2.69 -18.34
CA ASN A 74 -18.08 -3.75 -18.28
C ASN A 74 -18.81 -3.92 -19.62
N GLY A 75 -19.13 -2.83 -20.30
CA GLY A 75 -19.74 -2.86 -21.63
C GLY A 75 -18.84 -3.46 -22.70
N LEU A 76 -17.51 -3.40 -22.58
CA LEU A 76 -16.60 -4.09 -23.51
C LEU A 76 -16.72 -5.61 -23.45
N ARG A 77 -17.14 -6.18 -22.32
CA ARG A 77 -17.34 -7.65 -22.17
C ARG A 77 -18.55 -8.15 -22.97
N ASP A 78 -19.53 -7.27 -23.18
CA ASP A 78 -20.78 -7.61 -23.86
C ASP A 78 -20.67 -7.43 -25.37
N LEU A 79 -19.57 -6.87 -25.86
CA LEU A 79 -19.34 -6.69 -27.30
C LEU A 79 -18.84 -7.97 -27.98
N PRO A 80 -19.26 -8.20 -29.25
CA PRO A 80 -18.78 -9.35 -30.03
C PRO A 80 -17.29 -9.31 -30.27
N GLN A 81 -16.72 -10.44 -30.69
CA GLN A 81 -15.27 -10.61 -30.92
C GLN A 81 -14.68 -9.52 -31.82
N TYR A 82 -13.38 -9.24 -31.59
CA TYR A 82 -12.57 -8.29 -32.34
C TYR A 82 -12.77 -8.36 -33.86
N GLY A 83 -12.84 -7.21 -34.53
CA GLY A 83 -12.94 -7.07 -36.00
C GLY A 83 -14.15 -6.29 -36.49
N GLN A 84 -15.15 -6.02 -35.66
CA GLN A 84 -16.30 -5.20 -36.05
C GLN A 84 -16.05 -3.70 -35.84
N LYS A 85 -16.52 -2.85 -36.77
CA LYS A 85 -16.36 -1.37 -36.68
C LYS A 85 -16.91 -0.76 -35.37
N GLN A 86 -17.97 -1.35 -34.81
CA GLN A 86 -18.58 -0.91 -33.55
C GLN A 86 -17.63 -1.09 -32.36
N TRP A 87 -16.80 -2.12 -32.37
CA TRP A 87 -15.84 -2.41 -31.32
C TRP A 87 -14.77 -1.31 -31.20
N GLN A 88 -14.21 -0.86 -32.33
CA GLN A 88 -13.18 0.19 -32.35
C GLN A 88 -13.68 1.51 -31.73
N SER A 89 -14.90 1.92 -32.07
CA SER A 89 -15.50 3.15 -31.52
C SER A 89 -15.73 3.05 -30.02
N TYR A 90 -16.19 1.89 -29.53
CA TYR A 90 -16.44 1.69 -28.10
C TYR A 90 -15.13 1.60 -27.33
N PHE A 91 -14.15 0.89 -27.86
CA PHE A 91 -12.81 0.78 -27.30
C PHE A 91 -12.12 2.17 -27.22
N GLY A 92 -12.19 2.96 -28.27
CA GLY A 92 -11.67 4.33 -28.29
C GLY A 92 -12.26 5.18 -27.16
N ARG A 93 -13.59 5.15 -27.01
CA ARG A 93 -14.29 5.88 -25.91
C ARG A 93 -13.86 5.39 -24.54
N THR A 94 -13.71 4.08 -24.35
CA THR A 94 -13.25 3.50 -23.09
C THR A 94 -11.83 3.97 -22.79
N PHE A 95 -10.94 3.91 -23.76
CA PHE A 95 -9.56 4.36 -23.63
C PHE A 95 -9.47 5.87 -23.33
N ASP A 96 -10.30 6.69 -23.97
CA ASP A 96 -10.35 8.12 -23.71
C ASP A 96 -10.80 8.46 -22.29
N VAL A 97 -11.78 7.73 -21.75
CA VAL A 97 -12.22 7.92 -20.36
C VAL A 97 -11.14 7.47 -19.37
N TYR A 98 -10.47 6.33 -19.60
CA TYR A 98 -9.33 5.93 -18.79
C TYR A 98 -8.18 6.94 -18.87
N THR A 99 -7.94 7.52 -20.04
CA THR A 99 -6.94 8.58 -20.20
C THR A 99 -7.32 9.84 -19.42
N LYS A 100 -8.62 10.23 -19.42
CA LYS A 100 -9.11 11.35 -18.62
C LYS A 100 -8.97 11.07 -17.13
N LEU A 101 -9.34 9.88 -16.67
CA LEU A 101 -9.19 9.47 -15.29
C LEU A 101 -7.72 9.53 -14.84
N TRP A 102 -6.81 9.02 -15.66
CA TRP A 102 -5.39 9.06 -15.37
C TRP A 102 -4.83 10.48 -15.30
N LYS A 103 -5.17 11.35 -16.28
CA LYS A 103 -4.78 12.76 -16.24
C LYS A 103 -5.32 13.46 -15.00
N PHE A 104 -6.56 13.16 -14.64
CA PHE A 104 -7.21 13.69 -13.45
C PHE A 104 -6.49 13.23 -12.18
N GLN A 105 -6.16 11.95 -12.07
CA GLN A 105 -5.38 11.41 -10.97
C GLN A 105 -4.00 12.06 -10.86
N GLN A 106 -3.32 12.29 -11.98
CA GLN A 106 -2.04 12.99 -11.98
C GLN A 106 -2.16 14.45 -11.55
N GLN A 107 -3.18 15.14 -12.05
CA GLN A 107 -3.42 16.55 -11.74
C GLN A 107 -3.79 16.76 -10.27
N HIS A 108 -4.61 15.87 -9.71
CA HIS A 108 -5.12 15.96 -8.35
C HIS A 108 -4.46 14.95 -7.37
N ARG A 109 -3.57 14.09 -7.87
CA ARG A 109 -2.79 13.10 -7.08
C ARG A 109 -3.65 12.14 -6.25
N LEU A 110 -4.83 11.78 -6.79
CA LEU A 110 -5.79 10.89 -6.15
C LEU A 110 -5.68 9.48 -6.73
N ARG A 111 -5.64 8.46 -5.87
CA ARG A 111 -5.65 7.05 -6.28
C ARG A 111 -6.43 6.20 -5.29
N THR A 112 -7.11 5.20 -5.83
CA THR A 112 -7.66 4.08 -5.08
C THR A 112 -6.93 2.80 -5.49
N SER A 113 -6.76 1.88 -4.56
CA SER A 113 -6.11 0.60 -4.80
C SER A 113 -7.02 -0.52 -4.34
N GLU A 114 -7.95 -0.91 -5.19
CA GLU A 114 -8.77 -2.09 -4.97
C GLU A 114 -8.33 -3.20 -5.92
N THR A 115 -7.95 -4.35 -5.35
CA THR A 115 -7.35 -5.47 -6.11
C THR A 115 -8.28 -6.00 -7.20
N SER A 116 -9.61 -5.93 -7.01
CA SER A 116 -10.58 -6.33 -8.02
C SER A 116 -10.47 -5.45 -9.27
N TYR A 117 -10.36 -4.14 -9.12
CA TYR A 117 -10.20 -3.21 -10.24
C TYR A 117 -8.85 -3.34 -10.92
N LEU A 118 -7.79 -3.61 -10.14
CA LEU A 118 -6.47 -3.86 -10.70
C LEU A 118 -6.44 -5.12 -11.58
N ASN A 119 -7.12 -6.19 -11.16
CA ASN A 119 -7.23 -7.41 -11.98
C ASN A 119 -8.07 -7.18 -13.26
N GLU A 120 -9.13 -6.38 -13.18
CA GLU A 120 -9.89 -5.97 -14.35
C GLU A 120 -9.02 -5.12 -15.31
N ALA A 121 -8.27 -4.16 -14.77
CA ALA A 121 -7.34 -3.35 -15.54
C ALA A 121 -6.25 -4.20 -16.20
N PHE A 122 -5.66 -5.16 -15.48
CA PHE A 122 -4.69 -6.09 -16.03
C PHE A 122 -5.25 -6.90 -17.19
N SER A 123 -6.47 -7.43 -17.04
CA SER A 123 -7.15 -8.19 -18.10
C SER A 123 -7.39 -7.33 -19.35
N PHE A 124 -7.73 -6.06 -19.14
CA PHE A 124 -7.92 -5.10 -20.23
C PHE A 124 -6.60 -4.78 -20.96
N TYR A 125 -5.54 -4.45 -20.23
CA TYR A 125 -4.24 -4.17 -20.82
C TYR A 125 -3.63 -5.40 -21.51
N SER A 126 -3.79 -6.58 -20.91
CA SER A 126 -3.37 -7.85 -21.54
C SER A 126 -4.12 -8.14 -22.84
N ALA A 127 -5.42 -7.86 -22.90
CA ALA A 127 -6.19 -8.00 -24.11
C ALA A 127 -5.73 -7.04 -25.23
N ILE A 128 -5.32 -5.81 -24.89
CA ILE A 128 -4.71 -4.87 -25.84
C ILE A 128 -3.43 -5.45 -26.41
N ARG A 129 -2.54 -6.01 -25.55
CA ARG A 129 -1.27 -6.64 -25.96
C ARG A 129 -1.52 -7.84 -26.86
N GLN A 130 -2.35 -8.80 -26.45
CA GLN A 130 -2.65 -10.02 -27.19
C GLN A 130 -3.27 -9.78 -28.56
N ARG A 131 -4.06 -8.72 -28.68
CA ARG A 131 -4.71 -8.31 -29.95
C ARG A 131 -3.84 -7.43 -30.82
N SER A 132 -2.61 -7.14 -30.38
CA SER A 132 -1.67 -6.29 -31.12
C SER A 132 -2.28 -4.96 -31.58
N TYR A 133 -3.10 -4.34 -30.70
CA TYR A 133 -3.88 -3.14 -31.05
C TYR A 133 -3.02 -2.01 -31.62
N TYR A 134 -1.80 -1.86 -31.12
CA TYR A 134 -0.86 -0.84 -31.54
C TYR A 134 0.10 -1.27 -32.65
N SER A 135 -0.04 -2.47 -33.26
CA SER A 135 0.87 -2.98 -34.29
C SER A 135 0.97 -2.11 -35.55
N GLN A 136 -0.10 -1.38 -35.87
CA GLN A 136 -0.14 -0.50 -37.03
C GLN A 136 0.30 0.95 -36.75
N VAL A 137 0.42 1.31 -35.46
CA VAL A 137 0.75 2.69 -35.05
C VAL A 137 2.13 3.12 -35.56
N ASN A 138 3.08 2.18 -35.61
CA ASN A 138 4.42 2.45 -36.10
C ASN A 138 4.48 2.65 -37.62
N LYS A 139 3.41 2.34 -38.36
CA LYS A 139 3.32 2.57 -39.82
C LYS A 139 2.68 3.92 -40.15
N GLU A 140 2.07 4.59 -39.19
CA GLU A 140 1.47 5.90 -39.36
C GLU A 140 2.44 6.98 -38.85
N ASP A 141 2.72 8.00 -39.67
CA ASP A 141 3.55 9.17 -39.30
C ASP A 141 2.84 10.13 -38.36
N ARG A 142 2.32 9.58 -37.23
CA ARG A 142 1.58 10.34 -36.23
C ARG A 142 2.22 10.18 -34.85
N PRO A 143 3.03 11.15 -34.39
CA PRO A 143 3.69 11.07 -33.09
C PRO A 143 2.70 10.92 -31.94
N GLU A 144 1.51 11.52 -32.04
CA GLU A 144 0.47 11.42 -31.00
C GLU A 144 -0.01 9.99 -30.73
N LEU A 145 -0.03 9.13 -31.74
CA LEU A 145 -0.42 7.73 -31.60
C LEU A 145 0.69 6.91 -30.94
N VAL A 146 1.95 7.21 -31.28
CA VAL A 146 3.10 6.58 -30.63
C VAL A 146 3.16 6.97 -29.16
N VAL A 147 2.96 8.25 -28.81
CA VAL A 147 2.85 8.71 -27.42
C VAL A 147 1.72 7.99 -26.67
N LYS A 148 0.56 7.72 -27.32
CA LYS A 148 -0.50 6.90 -26.70
C LYS A 148 -0.05 5.48 -26.43
N LYS A 149 0.75 4.88 -27.31
CA LYS A 149 1.35 3.55 -27.14
C LYS A 149 2.35 3.54 -25.97
N LEU A 150 3.25 4.52 -25.89
CA LEU A 150 4.20 4.65 -24.77
C LEU A 150 3.46 4.79 -23.43
N ARG A 151 2.43 5.62 -23.38
CA ARG A 151 1.58 5.77 -22.19
C ARG A 151 0.82 4.50 -21.82
N TYR A 152 0.46 3.67 -22.79
CA TYR A 152 -0.13 2.37 -22.55
C TYR A 152 0.86 1.47 -21.80
N TYR A 153 2.11 1.36 -22.26
CA TYR A 153 3.14 0.56 -21.58
C TYR A 153 3.39 1.05 -20.15
N ALA A 154 3.62 2.34 -19.96
CA ALA A 154 3.86 2.91 -18.65
C ALA A 154 2.73 2.61 -17.64
N ARG A 155 1.46 2.70 -18.07
CA ARG A 155 0.30 2.38 -17.23
C ARG A 155 0.17 0.90 -16.94
N PHE A 156 0.43 0.07 -17.95
CA PHE A 156 0.38 -1.38 -17.77
C PHE A 156 1.46 -1.85 -16.80
N ILE A 157 2.66 -1.25 -16.83
CA ILE A 157 3.72 -1.49 -15.85
C ILE A 157 3.22 -1.15 -14.42
N VAL A 158 2.58 0.01 -14.21
CA VAL A 158 2.02 0.36 -12.89
C VAL A 158 1.05 -0.72 -12.39
N VAL A 159 0.12 -1.15 -13.24
CA VAL A 159 -0.86 -2.19 -12.87
C VAL A 159 -0.17 -3.52 -12.54
N CYS A 160 0.84 -3.89 -13.32
CA CYS A 160 1.62 -5.12 -13.07
C CYS A 160 2.43 -5.05 -11.78
N LEU A 161 3.04 -3.90 -11.46
CA LEU A 161 3.72 -3.67 -10.19
C LEU A 161 2.75 -3.81 -9.02
N LEU A 162 1.60 -3.14 -9.09
CA LEU A 162 0.57 -3.22 -8.05
C LEU A 162 0.03 -4.63 -7.85
N LEU A 163 0.00 -5.45 -8.89
CA LEU A 163 -0.40 -6.87 -8.85
C LEU A 163 0.77 -7.84 -8.59
N ASN A 164 2.00 -7.34 -8.37
CA ASN A 164 3.21 -8.14 -8.18
C ASN A 164 3.49 -9.13 -9.33
N LYS A 165 3.22 -8.70 -10.58
CA LYS A 165 3.47 -9.50 -11.80
C LYS A 165 4.80 -9.10 -12.45
N MET A 166 5.90 -9.33 -11.71
CA MET A 166 7.22 -8.83 -12.06
C MET A 166 7.79 -9.39 -13.36
N ASP A 167 7.45 -10.63 -13.74
CA ASP A 167 7.87 -11.20 -15.03
C ASP A 167 7.29 -10.38 -16.19
N VAL A 168 6.00 -10.04 -16.09
CA VAL A 168 5.34 -9.19 -17.10
C VAL A 168 5.93 -7.77 -17.08
N VAL A 169 6.31 -7.24 -15.91
CA VAL A 169 6.97 -5.92 -15.80
C VAL A 169 8.28 -5.90 -16.58
N LYS A 170 9.13 -6.93 -16.42
CA LYS A 170 10.42 -7.01 -17.14
C LYS A 170 10.23 -6.98 -18.66
N ASP A 171 9.26 -7.76 -19.16
CA ASP A 171 8.95 -7.77 -20.59
C ASP A 171 8.46 -6.40 -21.07
N LEU A 172 7.53 -5.79 -20.32
CA LEU A 172 6.97 -4.48 -20.68
C LEU A 172 7.99 -3.35 -20.63
N VAL A 173 8.94 -3.40 -19.69
CA VAL A 173 10.03 -2.41 -19.61
C VAL A 173 10.92 -2.51 -20.83
N LYS A 174 11.27 -3.72 -21.27
CA LYS A 174 12.04 -3.93 -22.49
C LYS A 174 11.28 -3.41 -23.72
N GLU A 175 10.01 -3.79 -23.88
CA GLU A 175 9.17 -3.32 -24.98
C GLU A 175 9.04 -1.79 -24.96
N LEU A 176 8.87 -1.17 -23.78
CA LEU A 176 8.81 0.29 -23.64
C LEU A 176 10.13 0.96 -24.04
N SER A 177 11.27 0.39 -23.66
CA SER A 177 12.60 0.90 -24.04
C SER A 177 12.78 0.89 -25.57
N ASP A 178 12.48 -0.24 -26.22
CA ASP A 178 12.58 -0.40 -27.67
C ASP A 178 11.66 0.62 -28.40
N GLU A 179 10.44 0.84 -27.88
CA GLU A 179 9.48 1.78 -28.46
C GLU A 179 9.88 3.26 -28.25
N ILE A 180 10.53 3.60 -27.15
CA ILE A 180 11.06 4.94 -26.89
C ILE A 180 12.23 5.22 -27.85
N GLU A 181 13.10 4.25 -28.06
CA GLU A 181 14.22 4.36 -29.01
C GLU A 181 13.69 4.60 -30.44
N ASP A 182 12.73 3.79 -30.89
CA ASP A 182 12.05 3.94 -32.18
C ASP A 182 11.38 5.32 -32.32
N TYR A 183 10.68 5.78 -31.29
CA TYR A 183 10.01 7.07 -31.26
C TYR A 183 11.00 8.24 -31.40
N THR A 184 12.10 8.16 -30.65
CA THR A 184 13.14 9.17 -30.66
C THR A 184 13.82 9.28 -32.02
N HIS A 185 14.17 8.14 -32.62
CA HIS A 185 14.81 8.12 -33.94
C HIS A 185 13.92 8.68 -35.04
N ARG A 186 12.61 8.48 -34.97
CA ARG A 186 11.68 8.91 -36.02
C ARG A 186 11.29 10.37 -35.94
N PHE A 187 11.04 10.86 -34.73
CA PHE A 187 10.38 12.14 -34.56
C PHE A 187 11.28 13.23 -33.98
N ASN A 188 12.47 12.88 -33.47
CA ASN A 188 13.45 13.80 -32.86
C ASN A 188 12.77 14.83 -31.92
N THR A 189 11.96 14.36 -30.98
CA THR A 189 11.07 15.14 -30.14
C THR A 189 11.75 15.69 -28.89
N GLU A 190 11.25 16.82 -28.38
CA GLU A 190 11.75 17.46 -27.15
C GLU A 190 11.46 16.64 -25.89
N ASP A 191 10.46 15.73 -25.92
CA ASP A 191 10.02 14.91 -24.79
C ASP A 191 10.85 13.62 -24.57
N GLN A 192 11.91 13.39 -25.35
CA GLN A 192 12.82 12.27 -25.19
C GLN A 192 13.40 12.17 -23.78
N VAL A 193 13.79 13.31 -23.21
CA VAL A 193 14.36 13.36 -21.86
C VAL A 193 13.34 12.89 -20.82
N GLU A 194 12.06 13.27 -20.98
CA GLU A 194 10.99 12.86 -20.09
C GLU A 194 10.72 11.34 -20.16
N TRP A 195 10.76 10.76 -21.37
CA TRP A 195 10.57 9.32 -21.54
C TRP A 195 11.75 8.50 -20.99
N ASN A 196 12.98 8.98 -21.15
CA ASN A 196 14.14 8.36 -20.54
C ASN A 196 14.09 8.43 -19.01
N LEU A 197 13.58 9.53 -18.45
CA LEU A 197 13.34 9.64 -17.02
C LEU A 197 12.33 8.61 -16.52
N VAL A 198 11.25 8.35 -17.29
CA VAL A 198 10.28 7.29 -16.97
C VAL A 198 10.94 5.92 -16.88
N LEU A 199 11.81 5.57 -17.83
CA LEU A 199 12.58 4.31 -17.78
C LEU A 199 13.48 4.23 -16.54
N GLN A 200 14.17 5.31 -16.22
CA GLN A 200 15.04 5.39 -15.04
C GLN A 200 14.23 5.25 -13.74
N GLU A 201 13.08 5.90 -13.63
CA GLU A 201 12.19 5.76 -12.46
C GLU A 201 11.71 4.31 -12.30
N VAL A 202 11.33 3.64 -13.39
CA VAL A 202 10.89 2.23 -13.34
C VAL A 202 12.04 1.31 -12.93
N ALA A 203 13.22 1.47 -13.52
CA ALA A 203 14.39 0.67 -13.18
C ALA A 203 14.78 0.84 -11.71
N ALA A 204 14.88 2.08 -11.23
CA ALA A 204 15.20 2.38 -9.84
C ALA A 204 14.14 1.82 -8.88
N PHE A 205 12.86 1.81 -9.28
CA PHE A 205 11.77 1.25 -8.46
C PHE A 205 11.85 -0.28 -8.36
N ILE A 206 12.22 -0.97 -9.44
CA ILE A 206 12.40 -2.43 -9.46
C ILE A 206 13.63 -2.83 -8.64
N GLU A 207 14.69 -2.02 -8.66
CA GLU A 207 15.97 -2.25 -7.97
C GLU A 207 15.97 -1.74 -6.52
N ALA A 208 14.85 -1.22 -6.01
CA ALA A 208 14.78 -0.63 -4.68
C ALA A 208 14.96 -1.63 -3.53
N ASP A 209 14.82 -2.93 -3.76
CA ASP A 209 15.05 -3.93 -2.73
C ASP A 209 16.55 -4.09 -2.46
N PRO A 210 16.98 -3.92 -1.18
CA PRO A 210 18.40 -3.83 -0.84
C PRO A 210 19.15 -5.15 -0.89
N VAL A 211 18.45 -6.28 -0.94
CA VAL A 211 19.04 -7.62 -0.90
C VAL A 211 18.47 -8.47 -2.05
N MET A 212 19.36 -9.08 -2.81
CA MET A 212 19.00 -9.99 -3.90
C MET A 212 18.88 -11.43 -3.40
N VAL A 213 17.75 -12.07 -3.63
CA VAL A 213 17.58 -13.52 -3.41
C VAL A 213 17.87 -14.24 -4.73
N LEU A 214 18.81 -15.17 -4.71
CA LEU A 214 19.32 -15.84 -5.90
C LEU A 214 19.01 -17.34 -5.86
N ASN A 215 18.55 -17.87 -6.97
CA ASN A 215 18.49 -19.31 -7.22
C ASN A 215 19.91 -19.90 -7.40
N ASP A 216 20.01 -21.21 -7.51
CA ASP A 216 21.27 -21.91 -7.74
C ASP A 216 21.92 -21.55 -9.09
N ASP A 217 21.11 -21.17 -10.08
CA ASP A 217 21.53 -20.68 -11.40
C ASP A 217 21.83 -19.18 -11.45
N ASN A 218 21.90 -18.50 -10.29
CA ASN A 218 22.08 -17.05 -10.12
C ASN A 218 20.94 -16.18 -10.68
N THR A 219 19.78 -16.74 -11.01
CA THR A 219 18.62 -15.92 -11.34
C THR A 219 18.01 -15.28 -10.10
N ILE A 220 17.52 -14.05 -10.22
CA ILE A 220 16.91 -13.32 -9.11
C ILE A 220 15.50 -13.88 -8.85
N VAL A 221 15.25 -14.26 -7.60
CA VAL A 221 13.93 -14.68 -7.12
C VAL A 221 13.14 -13.46 -6.68
N ILE A 222 11.93 -13.34 -7.16
CA ILE A 222 11.00 -12.30 -6.71
C ILE A 222 10.29 -12.81 -5.47
N THR A 223 10.48 -12.11 -4.36
CA THR A 223 9.83 -12.45 -3.09
C THR A 223 8.48 -11.74 -2.98
N SER A 224 7.44 -12.45 -2.57
CA SER A 224 6.17 -11.85 -2.24
C SER A 224 6.14 -11.44 -0.76
N ASN A 225 5.66 -10.23 -0.49
CA ASN A 225 5.54 -9.69 0.86
C ASN A 225 4.08 -9.62 1.32
N ARG A 226 3.17 -10.18 0.53
CA ARG A 226 1.74 -10.27 0.81
C ARG A 226 1.47 -11.27 1.92
N LEU A 227 0.34 -11.11 2.59
CA LEU A 227 -0.10 -12.03 3.61
C LEU A 227 -0.44 -13.40 3.00
N SER A 228 0.40 -14.39 3.26
CA SER A 228 0.13 -15.79 2.92
C SER A 228 -0.78 -16.44 3.98
N GLU A 229 -1.41 -17.56 3.65
CA GLU A 229 -2.25 -18.33 4.59
C GLU A 229 -1.50 -18.72 5.88
N THR A 230 -0.20 -18.95 5.79
CA THR A 230 0.67 -19.33 6.91
C THR A 230 1.51 -18.17 7.45
N GLY A 231 1.32 -16.96 6.91
CA GLY A 231 2.19 -15.81 7.18
C GLY A 231 1.91 -15.11 8.50
N ALA A 232 0.65 -15.07 8.93
CA ALA A 232 0.30 -14.49 10.21
C ALA A 232 0.45 -15.54 11.33
N PRO A 233 0.95 -15.15 12.52
CA PRO A 233 0.99 -16.05 13.65
C PRO A 233 -0.43 -16.46 14.04
N LEU A 234 -0.63 -17.76 14.27
CA LEU A 234 -1.90 -18.30 14.72
C LEU A 234 -2.18 -17.86 16.17
N LEU A 235 -3.43 -17.61 16.47
CA LEU A 235 -3.88 -17.38 17.85
C LEU A 235 -4.04 -18.72 18.56
N GLU A 236 -3.60 -18.80 19.79
CA GLU A 236 -3.82 -19.99 20.63
C GLU A 236 -5.31 -20.10 21.00
N GLN A 237 -5.79 -21.34 21.15
CA GLN A 237 -7.18 -21.58 21.55
C GLN A 237 -7.41 -21.05 22.96
N GLY A 238 -8.48 -20.24 23.11
CA GLY A 238 -8.85 -19.65 24.41
C GLY A 238 -8.26 -18.27 24.68
N MET A 239 -7.45 -17.70 23.78
CA MET A 239 -7.01 -16.33 23.92
C MET A 239 -8.14 -15.33 23.75
N ILE A 240 -8.23 -14.38 24.69
CA ILE A 240 -9.17 -13.26 24.61
C ILE A 240 -8.51 -12.13 23.82
N VAL A 241 -8.84 -12.05 22.54
CA VAL A 241 -8.42 -10.93 21.67
C VAL A 241 -9.65 -10.19 21.15
N GLY A 242 -9.46 -8.95 20.73
CA GLY A 242 -10.54 -8.17 20.12
C GLY A 242 -11.01 -8.79 18.81
N GLN A 243 -12.26 -8.51 18.46
CA GLN A 243 -12.89 -8.96 17.21
C GLN A 243 -12.91 -7.86 16.14
N LEU A 244 -11.95 -6.95 16.22
CA LEU A 244 -11.83 -5.87 15.24
C LEU A 244 -11.25 -6.42 13.94
N ALA A 245 -11.75 -5.90 12.80
CA ALA A 245 -11.26 -6.25 11.47
C ALA A 245 -10.82 -4.98 10.73
N LEU A 246 -9.68 -5.04 10.05
CA LEU A 246 -9.19 -3.95 9.21
C LEU A 246 -10.09 -3.80 7.99
N ALA A 247 -10.84 -2.69 7.91
CA ALA A 247 -11.76 -2.43 6.81
C ALA A 247 -11.18 -1.45 5.78
N ASP A 248 -10.62 -0.33 6.25
CA ASP A 248 -10.10 0.74 5.40
C ASP A 248 -8.67 1.11 5.79
N ALA A 249 -7.88 1.47 4.80
CA ALA A 249 -6.52 2.00 4.98
C ALA A 249 -6.29 3.24 4.11
N LEU A 250 -5.76 4.31 4.71
CA LEU A 250 -5.24 5.46 4.00
C LEU A 250 -3.71 5.39 3.99
N ILE A 251 -3.12 5.32 2.80
CA ILE A 251 -1.68 5.25 2.58
C ILE A 251 -1.23 6.59 2.01
N ILE A 252 -0.55 7.39 2.83
CA ILE A 252 -0.17 8.77 2.53
C ILE A 252 1.34 8.86 2.37
N GLY A 253 1.81 9.42 1.25
CA GLY A 253 3.22 9.62 0.96
C GLY A 253 3.55 11.06 0.58
N ASN A 254 4.59 11.63 1.23
CA ASN A 254 5.20 12.92 0.87
C ASN A 254 6.70 12.91 1.16
N CYS A 255 7.43 11.98 0.56
CA CYS A 255 8.89 11.97 0.60
C CYS A 255 9.43 12.55 -0.71
N ASN A 256 10.14 13.69 -0.64
CA ASN A 256 10.58 14.42 -1.83
C ASN A 256 11.69 13.70 -2.59
N ASN A 257 12.59 13.02 -1.88
CA ASN A 257 13.81 12.41 -2.43
C ASN A 257 13.74 10.89 -2.49
N GLN A 258 12.56 10.30 -2.33
CA GLN A 258 12.42 8.84 -2.37
C GLN A 258 12.14 8.38 -3.79
N VAL A 259 12.72 7.21 -4.14
CA VAL A 259 12.44 6.54 -5.41
C VAL A 259 10.92 6.33 -5.57
N LYS A 260 10.43 6.65 -6.74
CA LYS A 260 9.00 6.56 -7.06
C LYS A 260 8.83 6.18 -8.53
N PHE A 261 7.70 5.60 -8.84
CA PHE A 261 7.24 5.50 -10.21
C PHE A 261 5.83 6.09 -10.30
N SER A 262 5.70 7.11 -11.16
CA SER A 262 4.49 7.95 -11.19
C SER A 262 4.25 8.59 -9.81
N GLU A 263 3.11 8.38 -9.17
CA GLU A 263 2.77 8.92 -7.85
C GLU A 263 2.77 7.85 -6.75
N LEU A 264 3.47 6.76 -6.98
CA LEU A 264 3.65 5.66 -6.05
C LEU A 264 5.09 5.64 -5.56
N THR A 265 5.35 6.07 -4.32
CA THR A 265 6.66 5.93 -3.69
C THR A 265 6.89 4.47 -3.29
N ILE A 266 8.15 4.09 -3.13
CA ILE A 266 8.49 2.72 -2.73
C ILE A 266 7.89 2.35 -1.36
N ASP A 267 7.80 3.29 -0.43
CA ASP A 267 7.20 3.04 0.89
C ASP A 267 5.69 2.86 0.80
N MET A 268 5.00 3.68 -0.01
CA MET A 268 3.57 3.48 -0.28
C MET A 268 3.32 2.11 -0.91
N PHE A 269 4.17 1.70 -1.86
CA PHE A 269 4.10 0.40 -2.51
C PHE A 269 4.30 -0.75 -1.51
N ARG A 270 5.33 -0.67 -0.65
CA ARG A 270 5.60 -1.67 0.38
C ARG A 270 4.44 -1.80 1.36
N MET A 271 3.89 -0.69 1.82
CA MET A 271 2.73 -0.73 2.72
C MET A 271 1.49 -1.29 2.01
N LEU A 272 1.28 -0.95 0.75
CA LEU A 272 0.21 -1.55 -0.05
C LEU A 272 0.35 -3.09 -0.11
N GLN A 273 1.55 -3.61 -0.38
CA GLN A 273 1.80 -5.05 -0.44
C GLN A 273 1.60 -5.72 0.94
N ALA A 274 2.02 -5.06 2.02
CA ALA A 274 1.84 -5.58 3.38
C ALA A 274 0.36 -5.71 3.80
N LEU A 275 -0.53 -4.95 3.15
CA LEU A 275 -1.98 -4.95 3.40
C LEU A 275 -2.77 -5.74 2.35
N GLU A 276 -2.13 -6.65 1.64
CA GLU A 276 -2.78 -7.53 0.66
C GLU A 276 -2.50 -9.00 0.96
N ARG A 277 -3.49 -9.84 0.65
CA ARG A 277 -3.36 -11.29 0.68
C ARG A 277 -2.80 -11.80 -0.63
N GLU A 278 -2.04 -12.88 -0.56
CA GLU A 278 -1.66 -13.59 -1.77
C GLU A 278 -2.91 -14.11 -2.50
N PRO A 279 -2.95 -14.01 -3.83
CA PRO A 279 -4.04 -14.58 -4.60
C PRO A 279 -4.05 -16.10 -4.41
N MET A 280 -5.21 -16.66 -4.05
CA MET A 280 -5.36 -18.11 -3.94
C MET A 280 -5.09 -18.78 -5.29
N ASN A 281 -4.13 -19.69 -5.33
CA ASN A 281 -3.90 -20.57 -6.48
C ASN A 281 -5.00 -21.64 -6.52
N LEU A 282 -6.09 -21.37 -7.23
CA LEU A 282 -7.19 -22.31 -7.44
C LEU A 282 -6.72 -23.67 -8.03
N ALA A 283 -5.57 -23.68 -8.71
CA ALA A 283 -4.99 -24.92 -9.24
C ALA A 283 -4.45 -25.87 -8.16
N SER A 284 -4.01 -25.34 -7.02
CA SER A 284 -3.48 -26.17 -5.91
C SER A 284 -4.58 -26.85 -5.10
N GLN A 285 -5.80 -26.33 -5.11
CA GLN A 285 -6.94 -26.93 -4.41
C GLN A 285 -7.60 -28.07 -5.21
N MET A 286 -7.48 -28.08 -6.53
CA MET A 286 -8.03 -29.17 -7.36
C MET A 286 -7.23 -30.47 -7.29
N ASN A 287 -6.01 -30.46 -6.78
CA ASN A 287 -5.11 -31.62 -6.75
C ASN A 287 -4.99 -32.32 -5.39
N LYS A 288 -5.86 -32.03 -4.40
CA LYS A 288 -5.94 -32.84 -3.17
C LYS A 288 -6.98 -33.93 -3.35
N PRO A 289 -6.59 -35.18 -3.59
CA PRO A 289 -7.54 -36.30 -3.62
C PRO A 289 -8.03 -36.56 -2.19
N GLY A 290 -9.33 -36.42 -1.95
CA GLY A 290 -9.97 -36.91 -0.73
C GLY A 290 -10.71 -35.93 0.17
N MET A 291 -10.98 -34.70 -0.22
CA MET A 291 -11.94 -33.86 0.50
C MET A 291 -13.31 -33.92 -0.14
N GLN A 292 -14.26 -34.52 0.60
CA GLN A 292 -15.69 -34.45 0.31
C GLN A 292 -16.09 -32.98 0.17
N GLU A 293 -16.90 -32.68 -0.84
CA GLU A 293 -17.57 -31.40 -1.05
C GLU A 293 -18.40 -31.02 0.20
N SER A 294 -17.77 -30.34 1.14
CA SER A 294 -18.53 -29.55 2.10
C SER A 294 -19.09 -28.34 1.36
N THR A 295 -20.40 -28.24 1.31
CA THR A 295 -21.20 -27.25 0.58
C THR A 295 -21.02 -25.80 1.07
N GLU A 296 -20.21 -25.54 2.07
CA GLU A 296 -19.84 -24.20 2.51
C GLU A 296 -18.47 -23.81 1.91
N LYS A 297 -18.50 -23.03 0.83
CA LYS A 297 -17.31 -22.34 0.37
C LYS A 297 -16.78 -21.49 1.53
N PRO A 298 -15.52 -21.68 1.98
CA PRO A 298 -14.98 -20.84 3.03
C PRO A 298 -15.14 -19.37 2.60
N ALA A 299 -15.72 -18.57 3.48
CA ALA A 299 -15.97 -17.15 3.21
C ALA A 299 -14.65 -16.52 2.79
N ARG A 300 -14.61 -16.01 1.57
CA ARG A 300 -13.41 -15.38 0.99
C ARG A 300 -13.08 -14.17 1.87
N ARG A 301 -11.99 -14.24 2.63
CA ARG A 301 -11.49 -13.12 3.41
C ARG A 301 -11.06 -12.02 2.42
N GLU A 302 -11.72 -10.88 2.50
CA GLU A 302 -11.47 -9.75 1.62
C GLU A 302 -10.23 -8.97 2.09
N ASN A 303 -9.56 -8.30 1.16
CA ASN A 303 -8.53 -7.32 1.49
C ASN A 303 -9.19 -6.04 2.00
N PRO A 304 -8.54 -5.27 2.90
CA PRO A 304 -9.04 -3.97 3.30
C PRO A 304 -9.11 -3.05 2.08
N HIS A 305 -10.08 -2.15 2.08
CA HIS A 305 -10.14 -1.09 1.08
C HIS A 305 -9.01 -0.10 1.31
N LYS A 306 -8.34 0.37 0.24
CA LYS A 306 -7.13 1.20 0.34
C LYS A 306 -7.24 2.45 -0.53
N TYR A 307 -6.88 3.60 0.06
CA TYR A 307 -6.68 4.86 -0.65
C TYR A 307 -5.19 5.20 -0.68
N LEU A 308 -4.67 5.49 -1.87
CA LEU A 308 -3.28 5.93 -2.08
C LEU A 308 -3.28 7.44 -2.32
N LEU A 309 -2.70 8.20 -1.42
CA LEU A 309 -2.67 9.65 -1.46
C LEU A 309 -1.21 10.13 -1.51
N TYR A 310 -0.77 10.54 -2.69
CA TYR A 310 0.55 11.12 -2.89
C TYR A 310 0.48 12.64 -2.81
N LYS A 311 1.17 13.23 -1.84
CA LYS A 311 1.19 14.68 -1.57
C LYS A 311 -0.21 15.29 -1.54
N PRO A 312 -1.14 14.76 -0.72
CA PRO A 312 -2.46 15.35 -0.61
C PRO A 312 -2.40 16.71 0.09
N THR A 313 -3.26 17.64 -0.33
CA THR A 313 -3.53 18.82 0.50
C THR A 313 -4.20 18.40 1.80
N PHE A 314 -4.13 19.24 2.84
CA PHE A 314 -4.78 18.95 4.13
C PHE A 314 -6.28 18.67 3.94
N SER A 315 -6.97 19.49 3.16
CA SER A 315 -8.41 19.32 2.93
C SER A 315 -8.74 18.05 2.18
N GLN A 316 -7.93 17.66 1.18
CA GLN A 316 -8.10 16.38 0.49
C GLN A 316 -7.95 15.22 1.46
N LEU A 317 -6.86 15.22 2.25
CA LEU A 317 -6.63 14.17 3.26
C LEU A 317 -7.78 14.09 4.25
N TYR A 318 -8.22 15.24 4.77
CA TYR A 318 -9.30 15.31 5.75
C TYR A 318 -10.64 14.82 5.18
N THR A 319 -10.90 15.09 3.90
CA THR A 319 -12.08 14.56 3.21
C THR A 319 -12.07 13.03 3.12
N PHE A 320 -10.93 12.43 2.77
CA PHE A 320 -10.80 10.97 2.75
C PHE A 320 -10.90 10.36 4.15
N LEU A 321 -10.30 10.98 5.16
CA LEU A 321 -10.43 10.57 6.56
C LEU A 321 -11.91 10.57 7.00
N ALA A 322 -12.63 11.66 6.72
CA ALA A 322 -14.04 11.78 7.08
C ALA A 322 -14.92 10.76 6.35
N ALA A 323 -14.64 10.51 5.06
CA ALA A 323 -15.38 9.52 4.27
C ALA A 323 -15.17 8.10 4.82
N SER A 324 -13.90 7.69 4.99
CA SER A 324 -13.58 6.37 5.56
C SER A 324 -14.14 6.21 6.96
N PHE A 325 -14.02 7.23 7.82
CA PHE A 325 -14.58 7.18 9.17
C PHE A 325 -16.10 7.01 9.17
N LYS A 326 -16.81 7.68 8.28
CA LYS A 326 -18.28 7.58 8.17
C LYS A 326 -18.70 6.17 7.72
N GLU A 327 -18.00 5.62 6.72
CA GLU A 327 -18.32 4.32 6.10
C GLU A 327 -17.83 3.13 6.92
N LEU A 328 -16.96 3.34 7.91
CA LEU A 328 -16.37 2.28 8.71
C LEU A 328 -17.45 1.46 9.44
N PRO A 329 -17.59 0.15 9.13
CA PRO A 329 -18.56 -0.72 9.79
C PRO A 329 -18.33 -0.82 11.31
N ALA A 330 -19.31 -1.34 12.03
CA ALA A 330 -19.13 -1.72 13.44
C ALA A 330 -18.02 -2.77 13.56
N ASN A 331 -17.25 -2.73 14.63
CA ASN A 331 -16.11 -3.64 14.89
C ASN A 331 -15.03 -3.61 13.81
N SER A 332 -14.87 -2.48 13.13
CA SER A 332 -13.86 -2.30 12.11
C SER A 332 -12.83 -1.23 12.48
N VAL A 333 -11.66 -1.34 11.88
CA VAL A 333 -10.50 -0.48 12.10
C VAL A 333 -10.22 0.35 10.85
N LEU A 334 -9.92 1.63 11.05
CA LEU A 334 -9.26 2.48 10.08
C LEU A 334 -7.76 2.46 10.34
N LEU A 335 -6.96 2.14 9.32
CA LEU A 335 -5.51 2.27 9.35
C LEU A 335 -5.10 3.54 8.62
N ILE A 336 -4.21 4.33 9.24
CA ILE A 336 -3.56 5.49 8.62
C ILE A 336 -2.06 5.24 8.58
N TYR A 337 -1.49 5.22 7.40
CA TYR A 337 -0.05 5.15 7.19
C TYR A 337 0.45 6.48 6.62
N LEU A 338 1.44 7.08 7.29
CA LEU A 338 2.06 8.35 6.94
C LEU A 338 3.56 8.14 6.69
N SER A 339 4.00 8.31 5.46
CA SER A 339 5.44 8.36 5.10
C SER A 339 5.75 9.73 4.55
N ALA A 340 6.28 10.62 5.42
CA ALA A 340 6.47 12.01 5.06
C ALA A 340 7.46 12.74 5.98
N THR A 341 7.96 13.89 5.51
CA THR A 341 8.89 14.73 6.26
C THR A 341 8.23 15.28 7.53
N GLY A 342 8.94 15.26 8.65
CA GLY A 342 8.48 15.82 9.92
C GLY A 342 8.50 17.34 9.93
N VAL A 343 7.51 17.92 10.60
CA VAL A 343 7.43 19.35 10.92
C VAL A 343 7.60 19.51 12.42
N PHE A 344 8.60 20.29 12.82
CA PHE A 344 8.94 20.54 14.21
C PHE A 344 8.31 21.85 14.69
N PRO A 345 8.02 22.00 15.98
CA PRO A 345 7.48 23.24 16.53
C PRO A 345 8.46 24.41 16.35
N SER A 346 7.95 25.57 15.98
CA SER A 346 8.74 26.75 15.67
C SER A 346 9.12 27.62 16.89
N GLY A 347 8.83 27.20 18.11
CA GLY A 347 9.13 27.95 19.32
C GLY A 347 9.01 27.12 20.60
N ARG A 348 9.52 27.63 21.72
CA ARG A 348 9.20 27.09 23.04
C ARG A 348 7.75 27.45 23.34
N SER A 349 6.87 26.51 23.28
CA SER A 349 5.53 26.61 23.79
C SER A 349 5.56 26.12 25.25
N ASP A 350 5.07 26.90 26.18
CA ASP A 350 4.86 26.46 27.57
C ASP A 350 3.59 25.63 27.72
N SER A 351 2.89 25.36 26.61
CA SER A 351 1.69 24.52 26.51
C SER A 351 2.02 23.15 25.97
N GLU A 352 1.46 22.09 26.54
CA GLU A 352 1.60 20.70 26.12
C GLU A 352 0.38 20.25 25.28
N GLY A 353 -0.06 21.11 24.37
CA GLY A 353 -1.21 20.81 23.52
C GLY A 353 -0.87 19.88 22.32
N PRO A 354 -1.87 19.22 21.73
CA PRO A 354 -1.66 18.25 20.64
C PRO A 354 -1.15 18.88 19.33
N TYR A 355 -1.06 20.19 19.27
CA TYR A 355 -0.51 20.95 18.15
C TYR A 355 0.91 21.47 18.39
N ASP A 356 1.37 21.43 19.64
CA ASP A 356 2.63 22.05 20.06
C ASP A 356 3.86 21.20 19.75
N PHE A 357 3.67 19.91 19.49
CA PHE A 357 4.74 18.96 19.15
C PHE A 357 5.07 18.89 17.64
N GLY A 358 4.40 19.72 16.82
CA GLY A 358 4.52 19.64 15.37
C GLY A 358 3.68 18.51 14.79
N GLY A 359 4.11 17.99 13.65
CA GLY A 359 3.37 16.97 12.93
C GLY A 359 4.11 16.45 11.68
N VAL A 360 3.35 16.08 10.66
CA VAL A 360 3.87 15.51 9.41
C VAL A 360 3.40 16.33 8.22
N LEU A 361 4.32 16.70 7.33
CA LEU A 361 4.04 17.48 6.13
C LEU A 361 3.44 16.60 5.04
N THR A 362 2.16 16.77 4.73
CA THR A 362 1.46 15.95 3.71
C THR A 362 1.62 16.48 2.28
N ASN A 363 1.93 17.80 2.13
CA ASN A 363 2.18 18.43 0.83
C ASN A 363 3.18 19.58 1.00
N SER A 364 3.90 19.91 -0.05
CA SER A 364 4.78 21.08 -0.09
C SER A 364 4.05 22.27 -0.70
N ASN A 365 4.21 23.45 -0.11
CA ASN A 365 3.76 24.71 -0.72
C ASN A 365 4.64 25.04 -1.92
N ARG A 366 4.15 24.82 -3.15
CA ARG A 366 4.87 25.22 -4.37
C ARG A 366 4.96 26.74 -4.57
N ASP A 367 4.11 27.51 -3.89
CA ASP A 367 3.99 28.95 -4.12
C ASP A 367 5.12 29.79 -3.50
N ILE A 368 6.05 29.18 -2.73
CA ILE A 368 7.19 29.89 -2.12
C ILE A 368 8.43 29.91 -3.04
N ILE A 369 8.44 29.18 -4.16
CA ILE A 369 9.63 29.06 -5.03
C ILE A 369 9.79 30.28 -5.96
N ASN A 370 8.77 31.12 -6.14
CA ASN A 370 8.88 32.32 -6.96
C ASN A 370 9.21 33.56 -6.10
N GLY A 371 10.48 33.76 -5.85
CA GLY A 371 11.13 35.09 -5.74
C GLY A 371 10.91 35.95 -4.51
N ASP A 372 9.86 35.80 -3.72
CA ASP A 372 9.51 36.73 -2.64
C ASP A 372 9.90 36.28 -1.20
N ALA A 373 10.75 35.27 -1.09
CA ALA A 373 11.14 34.69 0.21
C ALA A 373 12.03 35.58 1.09
N ILE A 374 12.46 36.77 0.61
CA ILE A 374 13.44 37.60 1.31
C ILE A 374 12.82 38.55 2.35
N HIS A 375 11.52 38.83 2.32
CA HIS A 375 10.91 39.86 3.17
C HIS A 375 9.97 39.38 4.26
N LYS A 376 9.77 38.07 4.51
CA LYS A 376 8.87 37.61 5.58
C LYS A 376 9.55 36.78 6.66
N ARG A 377 10.54 37.40 7.34
CA ARG A 377 11.35 36.72 8.38
C ARG A 377 10.66 36.55 9.74
N ASN A 378 9.45 37.06 9.96
CA ASN A 378 8.87 37.17 11.32
C ASN A 378 7.41 36.73 11.48
N GLN A 379 6.87 35.89 10.57
CA GLN A 379 5.56 35.27 10.85
C GLN A 379 5.73 33.77 10.91
N SER A 380 5.49 33.20 12.09
CA SER A 380 5.32 31.75 12.30
C SER A 380 4.06 31.31 11.55
N TYR A 381 4.20 31.00 10.26
CA TYR A 381 3.11 30.39 9.52
C TYR A 381 3.02 28.92 9.94
N LYS A 382 1.87 28.54 10.50
CA LYS A 382 1.45 27.14 10.56
C LYS A 382 1.51 26.61 9.12
N GLU A 383 2.32 25.59 8.86
CA GLU A 383 2.42 25.06 7.51
C GLU A 383 1.06 24.51 7.06
N MET A 384 0.57 25.01 5.92
CA MET A 384 -0.82 24.82 5.46
C MET A 384 -1.22 23.35 5.26
N HIS A 385 -0.24 22.46 5.08
CA HIS A 385 -0.46 21.04 4.80
C HIS A 385 0.22 20.12 5.82
N CYS A 386 0.30 20.54 7.07
CA CYS A 386 0.79 19.73 8.16
C CYS A 386 -0.38 19.02 8.84
N LEU A 387 -0.26 17.70 9.01
CA LEU A 387 -1.17 16.91 9.82
C LEU A 387 -0.58 16.81 11.23
N HIS A 388 -1.28 17.39 12.20
CA HIS A 388 -0.94 17.31 13.62
C HIS A 388 -1.71 16.17 14.30
N PRO A 389 -1.23 15.62 15.41
CA PRO A 389 -1.99 14.64 16.20
C PRO A 389 -3.40 15.15 16.56
N GLY A 390 -3.52 16.45 16.89
CA GLY A 390 -4.81 17.08 17.24
C GLY A 390 -5.86 17.03 16.12
N ASP A 391 -5.43 17.04 14.86
CA ASP A 391 -6.34 16.96 13.71
C ASP A 391 -7.01 15.58 13.62
N LEU A 392 -6.44 14.55 14.25
CA LEU A 392 -6.96 13.18 14.25
C LEU A 392 -7.93 12.90 15.41
N TYR A 393 -8.05 13.76 16.41
CA TYR A 393 -8.94 13.54 17.55
C TYR A 393 -10.39 13.23 17.20
N PRO A 394 -11.04 13.89 16.22
CA PRO A 394 -12.39 13.54 15.81
C PRO A 394 -12.56 12.08 15.38
N PHE A 395 -11.49 11.48 14.83
CA PHE A 395 -11.48 10.13 14.30
C PHE A 395 -11.16 9.06 15.37
N THR A 396 -10.65 9.46 16.56
CA THR A 396 -10.43 8.53 17.69
C THR A 396 -11.73 8.08 18.37
N ARG A 397 -12.90 8.48 17.86
CA ARG A 397 -14.22 7.97 18.27
C ARG A 397 -14.50 6.56 17.76
N LYS A 398 -13.69 6.02 16.85
CA LYS A 398 -13.73 4.63 16.37
C LYS A 398 -12.32 4.04 16.49
N PRO A 399 -12.18 2.70 16.46
CA PRO A 399 -10.87 2.05 16.51
C PRO A 399 -9.95 2.58 15.41
N LEU A 400 -8.76 3.07 15.80
CA LEU A 400 -7.82 3.74 14.92
C LEU A 400 -6.41 3.17 15.09
N PHE A 401 -5.80 2.74 13.98
CA PHE A 401 -4.44 2.23 13.93
C PHE A 401 -3.58 3.15 13.06
N ILE A 402 -2.53 3.73 13.62
CA ILE A 402 -1.70 4.73 12.95
C ILE A 402 -0.27 4.23 12.83
N ILE A 403 0.33 4.38 11.67
CA ILE A 403 1.75 4.13 11.43
C ILE A 403 2.36 5.44 10.91
N VAL A 404 3.36 5.96 11.62
CA VAL A 404 4.03 7.22 11.26
C VAL A 404 5.49 6.95 10.96
N ASP A 405 5.86 7.09 9.71
CA ASP A 405 7.24 7.03 9.24
C ASP A 405 7.72 8.43 8.89
N SER A 406 8.37 9.07 9.86
CA SER A 406 8.72 10.50 9.79
C SER A 406 9.85 10.85 10.75
N SER A 407 10.65 11.86 10.38
CA SER A 407 11.65 12.44 11.29
C SER A 407 11.04 13.10 12.55
N ASN A 408 9.73 13.36 12.56
CA ASN A 408 8.99 13.82 13.74
C ASN A 408 7.83 12.87 14.10
N SER A 409 8.04 11.57 13.99
CA SER A 409 7.05 10.54 14.36
C SER A 409 6.63 10.66 15.83
N VAL A 410 7.56 11.07 16.72
CA VAL A 410 7.34 11.20 18.17
C VAL A 410 6.28 12.22 18.55
N ALA A 411 5.92 13.17 17.67
CA ALA A 411 4.79 14.07 17.90
C ALA A 411 3.50 13.29 18.20
N TYR A 412 3.36 12.10 17.63
CA TYR A 412 2.19 11.24 17.78
C TYR A 412 2.20 10.36 19.06
N LYS A 413 3.18 10.50 19.93
CA LYS A 413 3.15 9.91 21.29
C LYS A 413 2.22 10.65 22.23
N ASN A 414 1.92 11.91 21.92
CA ASN A 414 1.18 12.81 22.80
C ASN A 414 -0.33 12.81 22.48
N PHE A 415 -0.85 11.65 22.13
CA PHE A 415 -2.29 11.47 22.01
C PHE A 415 -2.96 11.39 23.37
N THR A 416 -4.11 12.04 23.49
CA THR A 416 -5.01 11.84 24.62
C THR A 416 -6.17 10.94 24.15
N ASN A 417 -6.35 9.78 24.79
CA ASN A 417 -7.47 8.90 24.46
C ASN A 417 -8.77 9.44 25.06
N LEU A 418 -9.42 10.35 24.35
CA LEU A 418 -10.60 11.08 24.84
C LEU A 418 -11.88 10.24 24.87
N PHE A 419 -11.97 9.20 24.06
CA PHE A 419 -13.22 8.46 23.83
C PHE A 419 -13.15 6.99 24.26
N GLY A 420 -12.02 6.55 24.83
CA GLY A 420 -11.85 5.17 25.30
C GLY A 420 -11.90 4.10 24.19
N GLN A 421 -11.79 4.51 22.92
CA GLN A 421 -11.71 3.56 21.81
C GLN A 421 -10.26 3.07 21.63
N PRO A 422 -10.07 1.85 21.12
CA PRO A 422 -8.74 1.33 20.83
C PRO A 422 -7.97 2.26 19.88
N LEU A 423 -6.78 2.70 20.31
CA LEU A 423 -5.88 3.55 19.55
C LEU A 423 -4.45 3.03 19.71
N VAL A 424 -3.79 2.72 18.60
CA VAL A 424 -2.37 2.36 18.57
C VAL A 424 -1.65 3.18 17.51
N CYS A 425 -0.48 3.74 17.89
CA CYS A 425 0.44 4.37 16.95
C CYS A 425 1.77 3.60 16.95
N LEU A 426 2.24 3.22 15.77
CA LEU A 426 3.58 2.69 15.54
C LEU A 426 4.43 3.79 14.91
N LEU A 427 5.53 4.14 15.56
CA LEU A 427 6.33 5.32 15.27
C LEU A 427 7.73 4.91 14.82
N SER A 428 8.18 5.41 13.68
CA SER A 428 9.53 5.17 13.18
C SER A 428 10.60 5.80 14.07
N PRO A 429 11.86 5.36 13.99
CA PRO A 429 12.98 6.13 14.49
C PRO A 429 12.95 7.57 13.93
N THR A 430 13.33 8.56 14.74
CA THR A 430 13.42 9.96 14.30
C THR A 430 14.78 10.29 13.69
N ALA A 431 15.76 9.42 13.86
CA ALA A 431 17.08 9.50 13.25
C ALA A 431 17.57 8.09 12.87
N TYR A 432 18.51 8.02 11.95
CA TYR A 432 19.18 6.79 11.55
C TYR A 432 20.69 6.98 11.60
N PRO A 433 21.47 5.90 11.88
CA PRO A 433 22.91 5.93 11.76
C PRO A 433 23.36 6.43 10.38
N LYS A 434 24.47 7.14 10.31
CA LYS A 434 24.96 7.79 9.06
C LYS A 434 25.04 6.83 7.86
N ALA A 435 25.41 5.57 8.10
CA ALA A 435 25.51 4.56 7.04
C ALA A 435 24.14 4.13 6.47
N LEU A 436 23.04 4.39 7.18
CA LEU A 436 21.66 3.99 6.81
C LEU A 436 20.73 5.21 6.65
N GLN A 437 21.30 6.42 6.69
CA GLN A 437 20.52 7.65 6.66
C GLN A 437 19.95 7.95 5.26
N ASP A 438 20.63 7.53 4.20
CA ASP A 438 20.15 7.73 2.83
C ASP A 438 19.05 6.71 2.48
N GLN A 439 17.82 7.20 2.46
CA GLN A 439 16.62 6.45 2.13
C GLN A 439 16.12 6.73 0.71
N SER A 440 16.86 7.52 -0.08
CA SER A 440 16.42 7.98 -1.40
C SER A 440 16.16 6.83 -2.36
N GLN A 441 17.08 5.88 -2.45
CA GLN A 441 17.03 4.76 -3.41
C GLN A 441 16.25 3.55 -2.91
N ARG A 442 16.17 3.36 -1.59
CA ARG A 442 15.66 2.11 -0.98
C ARG A 442 14.42 2.29 -0.14
N GLY A 443 13.97 3.53 0.05
CA GLY A 443 12.89 3.87 0.95
C GLY A 443 13.27 3.76 2.43
N SER A 444 12.29 3.90 3.29
CA SER A 444 12.47 3.85 4.74
C SER A 444 12.81 2.45 5.22
N LEU A 445 13.83 2.35 6.07
CA LEU A 445 14.18 1.10 6.76
C LEU A 445 13.06 0.62 7.67
N PHE A 446 12.36 1.52 8.35
CA PHE A 446 11.23 1.18 9.21
C PHE A 446 10.10 0.54 8.42
N THR A 447 9.69 1.16 7.31
CA THR A 447 8.68 0.59 6.41
C THR A 447 9.15 -0.73 5.79
N LEU A 448 10.43 -0.88 5.48
CA LEU A 448 10.99 -2.15 5.00
C LEU A 448 10.84 -3.27 6.05
N PHE A 449 11.07 -2.99 7.34
CA PHE A 449 10.82 -3.96 8.41
C PHE A 449 9.35 -4.36 8.51
N LEU A 450 8.42 -3.40 8.38
CA LEU A 450 6.99 -3.68 8.42
C LEU A 450 6.49 -4.49 7.21
N ASN A 451 7.16 -4.38 6.07
CA ASN A 451 6.83 -5.11 4.85
C ASN A 451 7.58 -6.44 4.73
N ASN A 452 8.91 -6.42 4.80
CA ASN A 452 9.78 -7.57 4.64
C ASN A 452 10.87 -7.60 5.73
N PRO A 453 10.54 -8.08 6.93
CA PRO A 453 11.45 -8.02 8.07
C PRO A 453 12.76 -8.80 7.88
N LEU A 454 12.74 -9.91 7.12
CA LEU A 454 13.97 -10.64 6.81
C LEU A 454 14.90 -9.83 5.92
N MET A 455 14.37 -9.23 4.87
CA MET A 455 15.16 -8.37 3.96
C MET A 455 15.76 -7.18 4.70
N ALA A 456 14.98 -6.55 5.59
CA ALA A 456 15.46 -5.46 6.44
C ALA A 456 16.57 -5.92 7.40
N PHE A 457 16.41 -7.08 8.01
CA PHE A 457 17.41 -7.69 8.88
C PHE A 457 18.73 -7.97 8.14
N LEU A 458 18.66 -8.54 6.94
CA LEU A 458 19.82 -8.79 6.10
C LEU A 458 20.53 -7.48 5.71
N PHE A 459 19.75 -6.49 5.33
CA PHE A 459 20.28 -5.20 4.94
C PHE A 459 21.05 -4.51 6.08
N VAL A 460 20.48 -4.42 7.28
CA VAL A 460 21.20 -3.82 8.43
C VAL A 460 22.41 -4.66 8.86
N SER A 461 22.40 -5.96 8.59
CA SER A 461 23.54 -6.86 8.83
C SER A 461 24.64 -6.77 7.76
N GLY A 462 24.47 -5.92 6.72
CA GLY A 462 25.46 -5.72 5.66
C GLY A 462 25.44 -6.76 4.55
N LEU A 463 24.41 -7.59 4.45
CA LEU A 463 24.26 -8.61 3.42
C LEU A 463 23.51 -8.02 2.21
N SER A 464 24.07 -8.15 1.01
CA SER A 464 23.49 -7.65 -0.24
C SER A 464 22.89 -8.74 -1.12
N SER A 465 23.17 -10.00 -0.84
CA SER A 465 22.61 -11.14 -1.57
C SER A 465 22.53 -12.38 -0.71
N MET A 466 21.63 -13.30 -1.08
CA MET A 466 21.42 -14.55 -0.37
C MET A 466 20.93 -15.65 -1.32
N ARG A 467 21.32 -16.91 -1.05
CA ARG A 467 20.78 -18.06 -1.76
C ARG A 467 19.36 -18.39 -1.30
N ARG A 468 18.51 -18.80 -2.23
CA ARG A 468 17.09 -19.14 -2.00
C ARG A 468 16.89 -20.15 -0.87
N GLY A 469 17.66 -21.23 -0.83
CA GLY A 469 17.52 -22.26 0.21
C GLY A 469 17.78 -21.70 1.63
N LEU A 470 18.78 -20.81 1.78
CA LEU A 470 19.04 -20.14 3.05
C LEU A 470 17.94 -19.10 3.37
N TRP A 471 17.46 -18.38 2.38
CA TRP A 471 16.31 -17.46 2.51
C TRP A 471 15.08 -18.18 3.06
N GLU A 472 14.70 -19.30 2.46
CA GLU A 472 13.54 -20.09 2.89
C GLU A 472 13.71 -20.61 4.33
N LYS A 473 14.90 -21.11 4.69
CA LYS A 473 15.23 -21.51 6.07
C LYS A 473 15.08 -20.33 7.06
N CYS A 474 15.59 -19.16 6.72
CA CYS A 474 15.46 -17.96 7.56
C CYS A 474 14.00 -17.47 7.64
N GLN A 475 13.21 -17.59 6.58
CA GLN A 475 11.78 -17.28 6.59
C GLN A 475 11.01 -18.21 7.55
N ASP A 476 11.33 -19.52 7.56
CA ASP A 476 10.73 -20.46 8.50
C ASP A 476 11.09 -20.13 9.95
N TYR A 477 12.34 -19.74 10.17
CA TYR A 477 12.78 -19.30 11.49
C TYR A 477 12.10 -17.99 11.92
N LEU A 478 11.94 -17.04 11.02
CA LEU A 478 11.20 -15.80 11.29
C LEU A 478 9.72 -16.04 11.62
N ARG A 479 9.08 -17.04 10.99
CA ARG A 479 7.71 -17.45 11.36
C ARG A 479 7.66 -17.97 12.81
N LYS A 480 8.71 -18.65 13.29
CA LYS A 480 8.83 -19.05 14.70
C LYS A 480 8.93 -17.81 15.58
N ILE A 481 9.82 -16.86 15.26
CA ILE A 481 9.97 -15.61 16.00
C ILE A 481 8.62 -14.86 16.08
N ASN A 482 7.89 -14.76 14.99
CA ASN A 482 6.58 -14.09 14.96
C ASN A 482 5.56 -14.77 15.90
N ARG A 483 5.57 -16.09 16.00
CA ARG A 483 4.71 -16.82 16.97
C ARG A 483 5.10 -16.51 18.41
N ASP A 484 6.40 -16.51 18.70
CA ASP A 484 6.90 -16.24 20.03
C ASP A 484 6.60 -14.79 20.45
N ILE A 485 6.74 -13.81 19.53
CA ILE A 485 6.30 -12.43 19.76
C ILE A 485 4.79 -12.36 20.03
N ALA A 486 4.00 -13.11 19.27
CA ALA A 486 2.56 -13.15 19.48
C ALA A 486 2.20 -13.68 20.88
N GLN A 487 2.91 -14.70 21.34
CA GLN A 487 2.76 -15.23 22.70
C GLN A 487 3.19 -14.21 23.75
N LEU A 488 4.33 -13.52 23.56
CA LEU A 488 4.77 -12.47 24.50
C LEU A 488 3.71 -11.37 24.65
N LEU A 489 3.10 -10.91 23.55
CA LEU A 489 2.05 -9.91 23.59
C LEU A 489 0.80 -10.37 24.34
N THR A 490 0.36 -11.60 24.09
CA THR A 490 -0.88 -12.12 24.66
C THR A 490 -0.74 -12.57 26.10
N HIS A 491 0.49 -12.90 26.55
CA HIS A 491 0.77 -13.28 27.94
C HIS A 491 1.31 -12.12 28.79
N SER A 492 1.61 -10.97 28.19
CA SER A 492 2.05 -9.78 28.93
C SER A 492 0.95 -9.30 29.88
N ARG A 493 1.33 -8.98 31.12
CA ARG A 493 0.39 -8.49 32.15
C ARG A 493 0.29 -6.97 32.14
N SER A 494 1.28 -6.30 31.61
CA SER A 494 1.40 -4.83 31.60
C SER A 494 1.10 -4.21 30.25
N ILE A 495 0.76 -5.01 29.22
CA ILE A 495 0.39 -4.50 27.91
C ILE A 495 -0.93 -3.74 27.95
N ASP A 496 -0.96 -2.59 27.28
CA ASP A 496 -2.22 -1.86 27.10
C ASP A 496 -3.23 -2.67 26.27
N GLN A 497 -4.47 -2.70 26.73
CA GLN A 497 -5.55 -3.47 26.10
C GLN A 497 -5.82 -3.09 24.65
N SER A 498 -5.47 -1.87 24.24
CA SER A 498 -5.63 -1.43 22.84
C SER A 498 -4.88 -2.34 21.87
N PHE A 499 -3.68 -2.83 22.23
CA PHE A 499 -2.95 -3.77 21.38
C PHE A 499 -3.70 -5.08 21.17
N LEU A 500 -4.28 -5.64 22.22
CA LEU A 500 -5.02 -6.91 22.15
C LEU A 500 -6.32 -6.77 21.35
N GLN A 501 -6.93 -5.57 21.33
CA GLN A 501 -8.11 -5.31 20.51
C GLN A 501 -7.81 -5.41 19.00
N PHE A 502 -6.62 -4.97 18.57
CA PHE A 502 -6.21 -5.07 17.18
C PHE A 502 -5.64 -6.45 16.79
N PHE A 503 -5.29 -7.26 17.78
CA PHE A 503 -4.60 -8.53 17.57
C PHE A 503 -5.48 -9.61 16.91
N GLY A 504 -6.81 -9.43 16.91
CA GLY A 504 -7.74 -10.31 16.21
C GLY A 504 -7.60 -10.28 14.69
N ASP A 505 -7.24 -9.13 14.11
CA ASP A 505 -7.02 -8.99 12.67
C ASP A 505 -5.64 -9.50 12.25
N GLU A 506 -5.57 -10.27 11.16
CA GLU A 506 -4.32 -10.90 10.69
C GLU A 506 -3.30 -9.87 10.19
N PHE A 507 -3.73 -8.81 9.49
CA PHE A 507 -2.83 -7.76 9.00
C PHE A 507 -2.26 -6.94 10.15
N LEU A 508 -3.11 -6.53 11.10
CA LEU A 508 -2.70 -5.73 12.24
C LEU A 508 -1.82 -6.54 13.18
N ARG A 509 -2.15 -7.82 13.42
CA ARG A 509 -1.31 -8.74 14.18
C ARG A 509 0.07 -8.91 13.55
N LEU A 510 0.14 -9.06 12.23
CA LEU A 510 1.41 -9.19 11.53
C LEU A 510 2.23 -7.89 11.59
N LEU A 511 1.60 -6.73 11.44
CA LEU A 511 2.27 -5.44 11.58
C LEU A 511 2.82 -5.23 12.99
N LEU A 512 2.08 -5.60 14.03
CA LEU A 512 2.53 -5.53 15.43
C LEU A 512 3.73 -6.45 15.69
N THR A 513 3.68 -7.70 15.23
CA THR A 513 4.81 -8.63 15.41
C THR A 513 6.06 -8.16 14.66
N ARG A 514 5.90 -7.64 13.43
CA ARG A 514 7.01 -7.07 12.65
C ARG A 514 7.59 -5.80 13.28
N PHE A 515 6.74 -4.97 13.88
CA PHE A 515 7.18 -3.79 14.63
C PHE A 515 8.03 -4.16 15.84
N ILE A 516 7.62 -5.15 16.63
CA ILE A 516 8.38 -5.62 17.79
C ILE A 516 9.70 -6.23 17.34
N PHE A 517 9.70 -7.05 16.28
CA PHE A 517 10.93 -7.60 15.70
C PHE A 517 11.88 -6.48 15.22
N CYS A 518 11.36 -5.46 14.55
CA CYS A 518 12.11 -4.28 14.14
C CYS A 518 12.77 -3.58 15.35
N SER A 519 11.96 -3.29 16.38
CA SER A 519 12.43 -2.58 17.58
C SER A 519 13.50 -3.39 18.33
N ALA A 520 13.27 -4.69 18.52
CA ALA A 520 14.23 -5.57 19.17
C ALA A 520 15.54 -5.68 18.37
N THR A 521 15.43 -5.86 17.04
CA THR A 521 16.60 -5.92 16.14
C THR A 521 17.45 -4.65 16.22
N MET A 522 16.82 -3.47 16.12
CA MET A 522 17.54 -2.19 16.18
C MET A 522 18.20 -1.97 17.54
N ARG A 523 17.55 -2.34 18.64
CA ARG A 523 18.12 -2.24 20.00
C ARG A 523 19.33 -3.14 20.22
N MET A 524 19.35 -4.31 19.60
CA MET A 524 20.47 -5.25 19.69
C MET A 524 21.61 -4.92 18.73
N HIS A 525 21.36 -4.20 17.65
CA HIS A 525 22.35 -3.93 16.62
C HIS A 525 23.30 -2.79 17.03
N LYS A 526 24.62 -3.03 16.98
CA LYS A 526 25.68 -2.13 17.47
C LYS A 526 25.56 -0.68 16.95
N ILE A 527 25.22 -0.52 15.67
CA ILE A 527 25.18 0.81 15.03
C ILE A 527 24.06 1.68 15.59
N PHE A 528 22.92 1.09 15.97
CA PHE A 528 21.75 1.85 16.45
C PHE A 528 21.87 2.24 17.93
N ARG A 529 22.71 1.56 18.72
CA ARG A 529 22.83 1.80 20.17
C ARG A 529 23.43 3.15 20.54
N GLN A 530 23.95 3.89 19.58
CA GLN A 530 24.60 5.19 19.83
C GLN A 530 23.63 6.28 20.30
N GLU A 531 22.37 6.23 19.83
CA GLU A 531 21.37 7.23 20.17
C GLU A 531 19.99 6.59 20.35
N THR A 532 19.25 7.01 21.38
CA THR A 532 17.87 6.53 21.63
C THR A 532 16.89 6.91 20.52
N ARG A 533 17.19 7.97 19.77
CA ARG A 533 16.39 8.39 18.60
C ARG A 533 16.42 7.40 17.44
N ASN A 534 17.32 6.44 17.46
CA ASN A 534 17.44 5.39 16.45
C ASN A 534 16.45 4.24 16.68
N TYR A 535 15.62 4.29 17.71
CA TYR A 535 14.68 3.21 18.02
C TYR A 535 13.25 3.60 17.66
N PRO A 536 12.47 2.68 17.09
CA PRO A 536 11.04 2.89 16.93
C PRO A 536 10.33 2.89 18.29
N GLU A 537 9.23 3.63 18.37
CA GLU A 537 8.43 3.78 19.56
C GLU A 537 6.95 3.50 19.29
N SER A 538 6.13 3.38 20.31
CA SER A 538 4.69 3.16 20.16
C SER A 538 3.87 4.01 21.13
N TYR A 539 2.62 4.21 20.77
CA TYR A 539 1.58 4.72 21.67
C TYR A 539 0.36 3.76 21.60
N PRO A 540 -0.15 3.26 22.71
CA PRO A 540 0.47 3.29 24.04
C PRO A 540 1.90 2.70 24.04
N GLN A 541 2.68 3.00 25.06
CA GLN A 541 4.04 2.47 25.15
C GLN A 541 4.01 0.96 25.43
N LEU A 542 4.76 0.18 24.66
CA LEU A 542 4.94 -1.24 24.91
C LEU A 542 5.81 -1.46 26.18
N PRO A 543 5.49 -2.45 27.02
CA PRO A 543 6.35 -2.85 28.14
C PRO A 543 7.63 -3.47 27.59
N ARG A 544 8.77 -2.78 27.77
CA ARG A 544 10.04 -3.17 27.12
C ARG A 544 10.52 -4.53 27.55
N ASP A 545 10.56 -4.77 28.86
CA ASP A 545 11.09 -6.01 29.46
C ASP A 545 10.27 -7.25 29.05
N GLU A 546 8.96 -7.08 28.89
CA GLU A 546 8.06 -8.17 28.51
C GLU A 546 7.99 -8.39 26.99
N THR A 547 8.45 -7.42 26.18
CA THR A 547 8.32 -7.43 24.72
C THR A 547 9.66 -7.28 24.01
N VAL A 548 10.06 -6.05 23.66
CA VAL A 548 11.20 -5.76 22.76
C VAL A 548 12.56 -6.09 23.36
N GLU A 549 12.70 -6.08 24.68
CA GLU A 549 13.92 -6.40 25.43
C GLU A 549 13.82 -7.77 26.13
N ASN A 550 12.79 -8.57 25.80
CA ASN A 550 12.61 -9.88 26.36
C ASN A 550 13.80 -10.81 26.01
N PRO A 551 14.43 -11.47 27.01
CA PRO A 551 15.63 -12.30 26.77
C PRO A 551 15.40 -13.45 25.79
N HIS A 552 14.19 -14.03 25.78
CA HIS A 552 13.86 -15.11 24.85
C HIS A 552 13.82 -14.61 23.40
N LEU A 553 13.23 -13.43 23.16
CA LEU A 553 13.24 -12.80 21.84
C LEU A 553 14.67 -12.44 21.41
N GLN A 554 15.48 -11.88 22.30
CA GLN A 554 16.88 -11.56 22.03
C GLN A 554 17.66 -12.80 21.60
N LYS A 555 17.48 -13.93 22.30
CA LYS A 555 18.09 -15.21 21.94
C LYS A 555 17.71 -15.63 20.52
N HIS A 556 16.45 -15.52 20.14
CA HIS A 556 16.01 -15.86 18.78
C HIS A 556 16.61 -14.95 17.72
N ILE A 557 16.75 -13.64 17.98
CA ILE A 557 17.42 -12.71 17.06
C ILE A 557 18.90 -13.12 16.89
N LEU A 558 19.59 -13.49 17.97
CA LEU A 558 20.97 -13.95 17.90
C LEU A 558 21.12 -15.31 17.19
N GLU A 559 20.16 -16.21 17.34
CA GLU A 559 20.14 -17.46 16.59
C GLU A 559 19.94 -17.21 15.09
N LEU A 560 19.04 -16.28 14.70
CA LEU A 560 18.89 -15.86 13.30
C LEU A 560 20.19 -15.25 12.78
N ALA A 561 20.83 -14.37 13.54
CA ALA A 561 22.11 -13.78 13.20
C ALA A 561 23.24 -14.83 13.07
N SER A 562 23.19 -15.90 13.87
CA SER A 562 24.14 -17.03 13.78
C SER A 562 23.91 -17.88 12.53
N ILE A 563 22.66 -18.13 12.14
CA ILE A 563 22.32 -18.83 10.89
C ILE A 563 22.90 -18.08 9.68
N LEU A 564 23.00 -16.75 9.78
CA LEU A 564 23.47 -15.85 8.73
C LEU A 564 24.94 -15.49 8.83
N ASP A 565 25.66 -16.01 9.85
CA ASP A 565 27.05 -15.69 10.16
C ASP A 565 27.32 -14.18 10.39
N VAL A 566 26.34 -13.48 10.97
CA VAL A 566 26.41 -12.03 11.26
C VAL A 566 26.21 -11.71 12.74
N ARG A 567 26.40 -12.69 13.63
CA ARG A 567 26.22 -12.51 15.08
C ARG A 567 27.10 -11.39 15.65
N ASN A 568 28.25 -11.15 15.05
CA ASN A 568 29.22 -10.15 15.49
C ASN A 568 28.71 -8.70 15.43
N VAL A 569 27.64 -8.39 14.68
CA VAL A 569 27.06 -7.05 14.62
C VAL A 569 25.98 -6.82 15.68
N PHE A 570 25.56 -7.84 16.41
CA PHE A 570 24.56 -7.78 17.46
C PHE A 570 25.16 -7.97 18.85
N LEU A 571 24.55 -7.31 19.85
CA LEU A 571 24.89 -7.42 21.27
C LEU A 571 23.63 -7.81 22.06
N GLU A 572 23.81 -8.59 23.09
CA GLU A 572 22.77 -8.82 24.10
C GLU A 572 22.56 -7.52 24.89
N ASN A 573 21.33 -7.17 25.20
CA ASN A 573 21.06 -6.11 26.17
C ASN A 573 21.22 -6.72 27.57
N THR A 574 22.29 -6.37 28.25
CA THR A 574 22.44 -6.71 29.67
C THR A 574 21.79 -5.59 30.49
N LEU A 575 21.21 -5.96 31.64
CA LEU A 575 20.55 -5.03 32.56
C LEU A 575 21.48 -3.92 33.10
N ASP A 576 22.78 -4.01 32.84
CA ASP A 576 23.81 -3.08 33.31
C ASP A 576 24.10 -1.91 32.32
N ASP A 577 23.42 -1.85 31.22
CA ASP A 577 23.66 -0.81 30.18
C ASP A 577 22.75 0.46 30.32
N TYR A 578 22.13 0.69 31.51
CA TYR A 578 21.27 1.86 31.79
C TYR A 578 21.73 2.68 32.97
#